data_acd8f9ffb121b6686aa3f13adfae4ac7
#
_entry.id   acd8f9ffb121b6686aa3f13adfae4ac7
#
_cell.length_a   1.000
_cell.length_b   1.000
_cell.length_c   1.000
_cell.angle_alpha   90.00
_cell.angle_beta   90.00
_cell.angle_gamma   90.00
#
_symmetry.space_group_name_H-M   'P 1'
#
loop_
_entity.id
_entity.type
_entity.pdbx_description
1 polymer ?
#
loop_
_entity_poly.entity_id
_entity_poly.type
_entity_poly.pdbx_seq_one_letter_code
_entity_poly.pdbx_strand_id
1 'polypeptide(L)'
;MLARIRVRRGVPFNLHHDVRLHSSVGRAPVRLREALFSDFKDVTELKCRCGLLPDSLQNWERLWRHNPALQQGSFERPIGWVLEVEGRLVGYLGNISLSYYYGDRALTAVTGAGFAVEPAYRAVSLSLVAAFYRQRSVDLYLTTTAIEAVGKIARAFKSDPLPQADYETVLFWVLQPYHFTQAVMKKLKLSPTLSHVGGMLTSLLLGTDTIVRRRWPTRGSAGLPVSEIGVDQIGDDFQGLWMEKLKEMPRLLADRSPAALRWHFEIPTDAGTARVLCCRDNGDLLGYAAILSDQDQTTGLRRSMVADMLVKQDDPAILRALLIAAYNHAKRVGSHVLEVLGFPYSIRQVCSQWNSYRRKYPACPFYYKAADPTLHKTFSDGRAWYATPFDGDTTLMF
;
A
#
# COMPACT_ATOMS: atom_id res chain seq x y z
N MET A 1 30.94 3.69 -12.96
CA MET A 1 31.15 3.71 -14.41
C MET A 1 29.84 3.32 -15.06
N LEU A 2 29.04 4.31 -15.50
CA LEU A 2 27.72 4.11 -16.07
C LEU A 2 27.87 3.82 -17.57
N ALA A 3 27.55 2.60 -17.98
CA ALA A 3 27.52 2.25 -19.40
C ALA A 3 26.38 3.02 -20.08
N ARG A 4 26.72 3.85 -21.07
CA ARG A 4 25.76 4.58 -21.91
C ARG A 4 24.98 3.58 -22.77
N ILE A 5 23.73 3.33 -22.43
CA ILE A 5 22.80 2.60 -23.28
C ILE A 5 22.34 3.57 -24.39
N ARG A 6 22.84 3.38 -25.62
CA ARG A 6 22.39 4.10 -26.82
C ARG A 6 21.04 3.50 -27.25
N VAL A 7 19.95 4.16 -26.90
CA VAL A 7 18.60 3.81 -27.40
C VAL A 7 18.46 4.40 -28.81
N ARG A 8 18.44 3.56 -29.84
CA ARG A 8 18.02 3.96 -31.19
C ARG A 8 16.54 4.32 -31.16
N ARG A 9 16.21 5.57 -31.49
CA ARG A 9 14.83 6.01 -31.73
C ARG A 9 14.31 5.32 -33.00
N GLY A 10 13.13 4.66 -32.92
CA GLY A 10 12.32 4.39 -34.11
C GLY A 10 12.08 2.93 -34.51
N VAL A 11 12.16 1.94 -33.60
CA VAL A 11 11.68 0.58 -33.92
C VAL A 11 10.48 0.27 -33.01
N PRO A 12 9.29 -0.07 -33.55
CA PRO A 12 8.18 -0.54 -32.73
C PRO A 12 8.55 -1.90 -32.13
N PHE A 13 8.67 -1.94 -30.83
CA PHE A 13 8.98 -3.15 -30.05
C PHE A 13 7.71 -4.00 -29.94
N ASN A 14 7.67 -5.14 -30.60
CA ASN A 14 6.62 -6.13 -30.46
C ASN A 14 6.86 -6.91 -29.15
N LEU A 15 5.97 -6.77 -28.17
CA LEU A 15 6.09 -7.31 -26.81
C LEU A 15 6.00 -8.85 -26.72
N HIS A 16 5.81 -9.55 -27.83
CA HIS A 16 5.77 -11.02 -27.88
C HIS A 16 7.13 -11.67 -28.20
N HIS A 17 8.24 -10.94 -28.16
CA HIS A 17 9.55 -11.49 -28.44
C HIS A 17 10.48 -11.42 -27.22
N ASP A 18 11.03 -12.58 -26.91
CA ASP A 18 12.13 -12.77 -25.96
C ASP A 18 13.32 -11.84 -26.29
N VAL A 19 13.66 -10.96 -25.37
CA VAL A 19 14.81 -10.07 -25.54
C VAL A 19 16.02 -10.67 -24.83
N ARG A 20 17.05 -11.06 -25.60
CA ARG A 20 18.35 -11.47 -25.04
C ARG A 20 19.18 -10.22 -24.69
N LEU A 21 19.56 -10.10 -23.44
CA LEU A 21 20.43 -9.05 -22.94
C LEU A 21 21.86 -9.61 -22.82
N HIS A 22 22.83 -9.04 -23.54
CA HIS A 22 24.21 -9.46 -23.41
C HIS A 22 24.87 -8.80 -22.20
N SER A 23 25.40 -9.60 -21.28
CA SER A 23 26.32 -9.14 -20.24
C SER A 23 27.74 -9.07 -20.79
N SER A 24 28.49 -8.03 -20.46
CA SER A 24 29.83 -7.74 -21.01
C SER A 24 30.98 -8.60 -20.46
N VAL A 25 30.70 -9.69 -19.75
CA VAL A 25 31.72 -10.57 -19.15
C VAL A 25 31.19 -12.00 -19.15
N GLY A 26 31.56 -12.83 -20.11
CA GLY A 26 31.56 -14.31 -20.09
C GLY A 26 30.42 -15.09 -19.41
N ARG A 27 29.30 -14.44 -19.10
CA ARG A 27 28.11 -15.02 -18.45
C ARG A 27 27.09 -15.43 -19.50
N ALA A 28 26.32 -16.46 -19.18
CA ALA A 28 25.19 -16.89 -19.98
C ALA A 28 24.21 -15.72 -20.28
N PRO A 29 23.58 -15.67 -21.45
CA PRO A 29 22.70 -14.58 -21.85
C PRO A 29 21.50 -14.51 -20.91
N VAL A 30 21.16 -13.28 -20.46
CA VAL A 30 19.98 -13.02 -19.64
C VAL A 30 18.77 -12.80 -20.55
N ARG A 31 17.74 -13.59 -20.37
CA ARG A 31 16.47 -13.48 -21.10
C ARG A 31 15.46 -12.72 -20.26
N LEU A 32 14.87 -11.67 -20.81
CA LEU A 32 13.70 -10.98 -20.25
C LEU A 32 12.43 -11.58 -20.89
N ARG A 33 11.50 -12.04 -20.08
CA ARG A 33 10.16 -12.49 -20.51
C ARG A 33 9.07 -12.07 -19.54
N GLU A 34 7.83 -12.17 -19.97
CA GLU A 34 6.68 -12.04 -19.09
C GLU A 34 6.65 -13.18 -18.09
N ALA A 35 6.20 -12.85 -16.86
CA ALA A 35 6.00 -13.85 -15.82
C ALA A 35 4.71 -14.63 -16.09
N LEU A 36 4.78 -15.93 -15.90
CA LEU A 36 3.67 -16.86 -16.02
C LEU A 36 3.10 -17.17 -14.63
N PHE A 37 1.83 -17.53 -14.55
CA PHE A 37 1.23 -17.96 -13.27
C PHE A 37 1.97 -19.17 -12.68
N SER A 38 2.49 -20.06 -13.52
CA SER A 38 3.31 -21.21 -13.12
C SER A 38 4.68 -20.88 -12.54
N ASP A 39 5.16 -19.64 -12.69
CA ASP A 39 6.46 -19.21 -12.13
C ASP A 39 6.40 -19.01 -10.60
N PHE A 40 5.25 -19.20 -9.96
CA PHE A 40 5.05 -18.99 -8.52
C PHE A 40 6.18 -19.53 -7.66
N LYS A 41 6.54 -20.80 -7.83
CA LYS A 41 7.58 -21.48 -7.04
C LYS A 41 8.94 -20.79 -7.22
N ASP A 42 9.34 -20.57 -8.47
CA ASP A 42 10.65 -20.01 -8.81
C ASP A 42 10.76 -18.54 -8.37
N VAL A 43 9.66 -17.76 -8.49
CA VAL A 43 9.59 -16.39 -7.99
C VAL A 43 9.67 -16.34 -6.46
N THR A 44 8.99 -17.24 -5.77
CA THR A 44 9.03 -17.33 -4.30
C THR A 44 10.45 -17.68 -3.83
N GLU A 45 11.12 -18.65 -4.46
CA GLU A 45 12.51 -19.00 -4.17
C GLU A 45 13.47 -17.85 -4.45
N LEU A 46 13.29 -17.12 -5.56
CA LEU A 46 14.07 -15.92 -5.87
C LEU A 46 13.90 -14.84 -4.80
N LYS A 47 12.65 -14.56 -4.36
CA LYS A 47 12.38 -13.60 -3.29
C LYS A 47 13.13 -13.96 -2.00
N CYS A 48 13.08 -15.22 -1.58
CA CYS A 48 13.83 -15.71 -0.41
C CYS A 48 15.35 -15.49 -0.57
N ARG A 49 15.92 -15.81 -1.73
CA ARG A 49 17.34 -15.58 -2.02
C ARG A 49 17.73 -14.09 -1.99
N CYS A 50 16.77 -13.22 -2.30
CA CYS A 50 16.94 -11.76 -2.23
C CYS A 50 16.62 -11.16 -0.84
N GLY A 51 16.28 -11.99 0.16
CA GLY A 51 15.97 -11.56 1.52
C GLY A 51 14.57 -10.96 1.69
N LEU A 52 13.66 -11.23 0.75
CA LEU A 52 12.24 -10.89 0.85
C LEU A 52 11.45 -12.06 1.43
N LEU A 53 10.28 -11.75 1.99
CA LEU A 53 9.34 -12.79 2.46
C LEU A 53 8.79 -13.59 1.26
N PRO A 54 8.59 -14.91 1.44
CA PRO A 54 7.94 -15.73 0.43
C PRO A 54 6.47 -15.35 0.28
N ASP A 55 5.94 -15.44 -0.94
CA ASP A 55 4.49 -15.35 -1.14
C ASP A 55 3.83 -16.69 -0.82
N SER A 56 2.63 -16.65 -0.26
CA SER A 56 1.76 -17.83 -0.21
C SER A 56 1.06 -18.04 -1.57
N LEU A 57 0.74 -19.29 -1.92
CA LEU A 57 -0.02 -19.59 -3.13
C LEU A 57 -1.39 -18.89 -3.09
N GLN A 58 -2.03 -18.84 -1.92
CA GLN A 58 -3.29 -18.12 -1.74
C GLN A 58 -3.17 -16.65 -2.10
N ASN A 59 -2.09 -15.97 -1.63
CA ASN A 59 -1.86 -14.57 -1.98
C ASN A 59 -1.56 -14.39 -3.47
N TRP A 60 -0.80 -15.31 -4.08
CA TRP A 60 -0.52 -15.31 -5.52
C TRP A 60 -1.81 -15.44 -6.34
N GLU A 61 -2.72 -16.36 -5.96
CA GLU A 61 -4.03 -16.52 -6.59
C GLU A 61 -4.91 -15.27 -6.40
N ARG A 62 -4.92 -14.71 -5.19
CA ARG A 62 -5.64 -13.46 -4.91
C ARG A 62 -5.18 -12.32 -5.83
N LEU A 63 -3.87 -12.09 -5.92
CA LEU A 63 -3.33 -10.96 -6.69
C LEU A 63 -3.57 -11.07 -8.20
N TRP A 64 -3.59 -12.27 -8.76
CA TRP A 64 -3.59 -12.46 -10.20
C TRP A 64 -4.88 -13.06 -10.74
N ARG A 65 -5.46 -14.08 -10.10
CA ARG A 65 -6.68 -14.73 -10.57
C ARG A 65 -7.96 -14.05 -10.07
N HIS A 66 -7.95 -13.57 -8.83
CA HIS A 66 -9.13 -12.98 -8.19
C HIS A 66 -9.15 -11.44 -8.26
N ASN A 67 -8.22 -10.84 -8.98
CA ASN A 67 -8.13 -9.40 -9.12
C ASN A 67 -9.30 -8.86 -9.96
N PRO A 68 -10.20 -8.04 -9.39
CA PRO A 68 -11.38 -7.53 -10.11
C PRO A 68 -11.01 -6.62 -11.30
N ALA A 69 -9.87 -5.93 -11.23
CA ALA A 69 -9.40 -5.08 -12.33
C ALA A 69 -8.97 -5.88 -13.57
N LEU A 70 -8.60 -7.16 -13.42
CA LEU A 70 -8.30 -8.05 -14.55
C LEU A 70 -9.56 -8.66 -15.15
N GLN A 71 -10.60 -8.86 -14.33
CA GLN A 71 -11.86 -9.44 -14.79
C GLN A 71 -12.71 -8.46 -15.61
N GLN A 72 -12.55 -7.15 -15.40
CA GLN A 72 -13.28 -6.08 -16.09
C GLN A 72 -12.62 -5.63 -17.39
N GLY A 73 -11.36 -6.03 -17.65
CA GLY A 73 -10.58 -5.55 -18.79
C GLY A 73 -10.67 -6.44 -20.03
N SER A 74 -10.73 -5.80 -21.21
CA SER A 74 -10.67 -6.49 -22.52
C SER A 74 -9.27 -6.97 -22.90
N PHE A 75 -8.24 -6.67 -22.12
CA PHE A 75 -6.85 -6.99 -22.42
C PHE A 75 -6.23 -7.85 -21.33
N GLU A 76 -5.65 -8.95 -21.73
CA GLU A 76 -4.80 -9.78 -20.87
C GLU A 76 -3.50 -9.01 -20.57
N ARG A 77 -3.30 -8.64 -19.30
CA ARG A 77 -2.10 -7.92 -18.85
C ARG A 77 -1.09 -8.90 -18.26
N PRO A 78 0.21 -8.68 -18.50
CA PRO A 78 1.22 -9.49 -17.85
C PRO A 78 1.16 -9.32 -16.34
N ILE A 79 1.24 -10.43 -15.61
CA ILE A 79 1.30 -10.42 -14.13
C ILE A 79 2.66 -9.95 -13.60
N GLY A 80 3.62 -9.75 -14.48
CA GLY A 80 4.95 -9.26 -14.19
C GLY A 80 5.96 -9.65 -15.26
N TRP A 81 7.23 -9.45 -14.95
CA TRP A 81 8.36 -9.83 -15.79
C TRP A 81 9.42 -10.52 -14.97
N VAL A 82 10.15 -11.42 -15.62
CA VAL A 82 11.27 -12.16 -15.05
C VAL A 82 12.53 -12.02 -15.89
N LEU A 83 13.69 -12.07 -15.23
CA LEU A 83 14.99 -12.31 -15.84
C LEU A 83 15.34 -13.76 -15.61
N GLU A 84 15.66 -14.47 -16.70
CA GLU A 84 15.96 -15.90 -16.71
C GLU A 84 17.36 -16.13 -17.27
N VAL A 85 18.11 -17.03 -16.65
CA VAL A 85 19.43 -17.48 -17.10
C VAL A 85 19.44 -19.00 -16.99
N GLU A 86 19.62 -19.70 -18.11
CA GLU A 86 19.69 -21.17 -18.16
C GLU A 86 18.52 -21.85 -17.43
N GLY A 87 17.30 -21.33 -17.60
CA GLY A 87 16.08 -21.85 -16.98
C GLY A 87 15.87 -21.45 -15.50
N ARG A 88 16.78 -20.68 -14.90
CA ARG A 88 16.67 -20.22 -13.51
C ARG A 88 16.28 -18.74 -13.47
N LEU A 89 15.32 -18.38 -12.63
CA LEU A 89 14.94 -16.98 -12.39
C LEU A 89 15.96 -16.27 -11.51
N VAL A 90 16.46 -15.13 -12.01
CA VAL A 90 17.45 -14.26 -11.35
C VAL A 90 16.95 -12.84 -11.10
N GLY A 91 15.77 -12.51 -11.63
CA GLY A 91 15.10 -11.24 -11.41
C GLY A 91 13.60 -11.35 -11.61
N TYR A 92 12.82 -10.55 -10.86
CA TYR A 92 11.36 -10.47 -10.93
C TYR A 92 10.87 -9.07 -10.61
N LEU A 93 9.82 -8.65 -11.30
CA LEU A 93 9.00 -7.48 -10.97
C LEU A 93 7.54 -7.84 -11.27
N GLY A 94 6.71 -7.90 -10.22
CA GLY A 94 5.27 -8.10 -10.34
C GLY A 94 4.56 -6.85 -10.85
N ASN A 95 3.39 -7.05 -11.47
CA ASN A 95 2.58 -6.01 -12.10
C ASN A 95 1.11 -6.16 -11.69
N ILE A 96 0.70 -5.49 -10.63
CA ILE A 96 -0.68 -5.57 -10.14
C ILE A 96 -1.52 -4.53 -10.87
N SER A 97 -2.57 -4.99 -11.56
CA SER A 97 -3.56 -4.10 -12.20
C SER A 97 -4.51 -3.55 -11.15
N LEU A 98 -4.86 -2.27 -11.29
CA LEU A 98 -5.79 -1.55 -10.43
C LEU A 98 -6.74 -0.72 -11.29
N SER A 99 -7.97 -0.54 -10.83
CA SER A 99 -8.93 0.41 -11.40
C SER A 99 -8.91 1.70 -10.60
N TYR A 100 -8.87 2.83 -11.29
CA TYR A 100 -8.94 4.17 -10.70
C TYR A 100 -10.01 5.00 -11.38
N TYR A 101 -10.44 6.07 -10.71
CA TYR A 101 -11.43 7.02 -11.23
C TYR A 101 -10.98 8.44 -10.96
N TYR A 102 -11.22 9.31 -11.91
CA TYR A 102 -11.12 10.76 -11.76
C TYR A 102 -12.42 11.40 -12.22
N GLY A 103 -13.29 11.75 -11.28
CA GLY A 103 -14.70 12.04 -11.58
C GLY A 103 -15.39 10.80 -12.17
N ASP A 104 -15.99 10.96 -13.34
CA ASP A 104 -16.66 9.91 -14.11
C ASP A 104 -15.72 9.12 -15.04
N ARG A 105 -14.46 9.56 -15.19
CA ARG A 105 -13.47 8.91 -16.05
C ARG A 105 -12.83 7.73 -15.33
N ALA A 106 -13.07 6.53 -15.84
CA ALA A 106 -12.33 5.33 -15.44
C ALA A 106 -10.90 5.37 -16.00
N LEU A 107 -9.92 4.99 -15.18
CA LEU A 107 -8.50 4.95 -15.51
C LEU A 107 -7.94 3.57 -15.18
N THR A 108 -7.12 3.05 -16.08
CA THR A 108 -6.36 1.83 -15.81
C THR A 108 -5.05 2.18 -15.13
N ALA A 109 -4.83 1.64 -13.94
CA ALA A 109 -3.60 1.80 -13.21
C ALA A 109 -2.85 0.47 -13.06
N VAL A 110 -1.55 0.56 -12.85
CA VAL A 110 -0.70 -0.57 -12.47
C VAL A 110 0.25 -0.17 -11.35
N THR A 111 0.52 -1.10 -10.43
CA THR A 111 1.55 -0.93 -9.41
C THR A 111 2.57 -2.04 -9.48
N GLY A 112 3.87 -1.66 -9.36
CA GLY A 112 4.96 -2.63 -9.29
C GLY A 112 5.03 -3.26 -7.91
N ALA A 113 5.20 -4.58 -7.83
CA ALA A 113 5.27 -5.31 -6.57
C ALA A 113 6.40 -6.35 -6.57
N GLY A 114 6.97 -6.61 -5.40
CA GLY A 114 7.90 -7.71 -5.18
C GLY A 114 9.19 -7.65 -5.99
N PHE A 115 9.74 -6.45 -6.25
CA PHE A 115 10.97 -6.27 -7.03
C PHE A 115 12.16 -6.98 -6.39
N ALA A 116 12.58 -8.08 -6.98
CA ALA A 116 13.68 -8.92 -6.52
C ALA A 116 14.68 -9.17 -7.67
N VAL A 117 15.96 -8.89 -7.44
CA VAL A 117 17.03 -9.18 -8.41
C VAL A 117 18.29 -9.61 -7.66
N GLU A 118 18.82 -10.76 -8.01
CA GLU A 118 20.07 -11.26 -7.44
C GLU A 118 21.22 -10.25 -7.65
N PRO A 119 22.12 -10.06 -6.67
CA PRO A 119 23.18 -9.06 -6.74
C PRO A 119 24.01 -9.12 -8.03
N ALA A 120 24.27 -10.33 -8.55
CA ALA A 120 25.05 -10.54 -9.74
C ALA A 120 24.40 -10.00 -11.04
N TYR A 121 23.07 -9.78 -11.02
CA TYR A 121 22.27 -9.36 -12.19
C TYR A 121 21.68 -7.96 -12.05
N ARG A 122 22.06 -7.20 -11.03
CA ARG A 122 21.56 -5.81 -10.81
C ARG A 122 21.81 -4.88 -11.98
N ALA A 123 22.90 -5.09 -12.74
CA ALA A 123 23.22 -4.27 -13.93
C ALA A 123 22.12 -4.33 -15.02
N VAL A 124 21.38 -5.43 -15.10
CA VAL A 124 20.31 -5.63 -16.10
C VAL A 124 18.90 -5.45 -15.50
N SER A 125 18.79 -5.13 -14.21
CA SER A 125 17.50 -4.97 -13.51
C SER A 125 16.61 -3.87 -14.08
N LEU A 126 17.20 -2.84 -14.70
CA LEU A 126 16.46 -1.76 -15.34
C LEU A 126 15.61 -2.22 -16.53
N SER A 127 15.90 -3.39 -17.11
CA SER A 127 15.07 -3.97 -18.18
C SER A 127 13.69 -4.37 -17.67
N LEU A 128 13.57 -4.88 -16.44
CA LEU A 128 12.30 -5.17 -15.78
C LEU A 128 11.47 -3.90 -15.60
N VAL A 129 12.10 -2.85 -15.08
CA VAL A 129 11.45 -1.56 -14.87
C VAL A 129 11.06 -0.91 -16.20
N ALA A 130 11.90 -1.04 -17.24
CA ALA A 130 11.58 -0.56 -18.57
C ALA A 130 10.38 -1.30 -19.19
N ALA A 131 10.26 -2.61 -18.96
CA ALA A 131 9.09 -3.39 -19.38
C ALA A 131 7.82 -2.90 -18.66
N PHE A 132 7.89 -2.68 -17.34
CA PHE A 132 6.78 -2.13 -16.55
C PHE A 132 6.29 -0.78 -17.10
N TYR A 133 7.17 0.18 -17.38
CA TYR A 133 6.77 1.52 -17.87
C TYR A 133 6.46 1.60 -19.38
N ARG A 134 6.65 0.51 -20.13
CA ARG A 134 6.35 0.44 -21.57
C ARG A 134 5.03 -0.25 -21.89
N GLN A 135 4.27 -0.65 -20.88
CA GLN A 135 2.96 -1.27 -21.09
C GLN A 135 2.05 -0.35 -21.91
N ARG A 136 1.24 -0.96 -22.77
CA ARG A 136 0.20 -0.25 -23.53
C ARG A 136 -1.08 -0.16 -22.71
N SER A 137 -1.90 0.83 -23.02
CA SER A 137 -3.24 1.00 -22.41
C SER A 137 -3.20 1.07 -20.87
N VAL A 138 -2.17 1.73 -20.32
CA VAL A 138 -2.05 2.08 -18.92
C VAL A 138 -2.10 3.60 -18.79
N ASP A 139 -3.06 4.11 -18.02
CA ASP A 139 -3.21 5.54 -17.77
C ASP A 139 -2.33 6.01 -16.63
N LEU A 140 -2.10 5.13 -15.61
CA LEU A 140 -1.43 5.50 -14.38
C LEU A 140 -0.47 4.40 -13.90
N TYR A 141 0.78 4.76 -13.70
CA TYR A 141 1.80 3.90 -13.09
C TYR A 141 2.05 4.35 -11.65
N LEU A 142 2.03 3.40 -10.72
CA LEU A 142 2.21 3.63 -9.29
C LEU A 142 3.40 2.84 -8.74
N THR A 143 4.02 3.40 -7.70
CA THR A 143 5.08 2.74 -6.92
C THR A 143 4.92 3.19 -5.48
N THR A 144 4.38 2.35 -4.61
CA THR A 144 3.87 2.77 -3.29
C THR A 144 4.65 2.22 -2.09
N THR A 145 5.43 1.15 -2.26
CA THR A 145 6.22 0.52 -1.18
C THR A 145 7.72 0.50 -1.47
N ALA A 146 8.19 1.42 -2.32
CA ALA A 146 9.56 1.46 -2.77
C ALA A 146 10.54 1.83 -1.65
N ILE A 147 11.68 1.14 -1.59
CA ILE A 147 12.85 1.64 -0.88
C ILE A 147 13.47 2.82 -1.64
N GLU A 148 14.33 3.61 -1.01
CA GLU A 148 14.96 4.80 -1.61
C GLU A 148 15.59 4.55 -2.99
N ALA A 149 16.26 3.39 -3.15
CA ALA A 149 16.88 3.02 -4.43
C ALA A 149 15.85 2.85 -5.56
N VAL A 150 14.71 2.22 -5.27
CA VAL A 150 13.60 2.06 -6.23
C VAL A 150 12.94 3.40 -6.54
N GLY A 151 12.82 4.28 -5.54
CA GLY A 151 12.33 5.66 -5.76
C GLY A 151 13.24 6.48 -6.69
N LYS A 152 14.57 6.29 -6.62
CA LYS A 152 15.51 6.90 -7.59
C LYS A 152 15.29 6.37 -9.01
N ILE A 153 15.01 5.08 -9.14
CA ILE A 153 14.68 4.46 -10.43
C ILE A 153 13.35 5.00 -10.95
N ALA A 154 12.31 5.06 -10.13
CA ALA A 154 11.00 5.62 -10.53
C ALA A 154 11.14 7.04 -11.10
N ARG A 155 11.91 7.90 -10.42
CA ARG A 155 12.23 9.26 -10.92
C ARG A 155 12.98 9.25 -12.25
N ALA A 156 13.92 8.32 -12.47
CA ALA A 156 14.61 8.18 -13.74
C ALA A 156 13.67 7.80 -14.89
N PHE A 157 12.55 7.13 -14.58
CA PHE A 157 11.45 6.83 -15.52
C PHE A 157 10.35 7.92 -15.55
N LYS A 158 10.63 9.13 -15.00
CA LYS A 158 9.74 10.28 -14.98
C LYS A 158 8.46 10.05 -14.15
N SER A 159 8.58 9.35 -13.04
CA SER A 159 7.54 9.32 -12.01
C SER A 159 7.81 10.43 -10.99
N ASP A 160 6.77 11.16 -10.62
CA ASP A 160 6.83 12.20 -9.62
C ASP A 160 6.40 11.68 -8.23
N PRO A 161 6.90 12.25 -7.15
CA PRO A 161 6.39 11.95 -5.82
C PRO A 161 4.93 12.39 -5.71
N LEU A 162 4.12 11.64 -4.96
CA LEU A 162 2.74 11.98 -4.65
C LEU A 162 2.68 13.39 -4.03
N PRO A 163 1.90 14.32 -4.61
CA PRO A 163 1.83 15.70 -4.12
C PRO A 163 0.90 15.86 -2.90
N GLN A 164 0.21 14.81 -2.44
CA GLN A 164 -0.62 14.86 -1.24
C GLN A 164 0.25 15.15 -0.01
N ALA A 165 -0.02 16.27 0.64
CA ALA A 165 0.78 16.76 1.78
C ALA A 165 0.84 15.73 2.92
N ASP A 166 2.03 15.61 3.53
CA ASP A 166 2.27 14.76 4.70
C ASP A 166 1.95 13.26 4.52
N TYR A 167 1.80 12.76 3.29
CA TYR A 167 1.49 11.35 3.04
C TYR A 167 2.47 10.40 3.75
N GLU A 168 3.76 10.74 3.79
CA GLU A 168 4.81 9.94 4.44
C GLU A 168 4.82 10.07 5.98
N THR A 169 3.94 10.87 6.56
CA THR A 169 3.88 11.07 8.01
C THR A 169 2.80 10.18 8.63
N VAL A 170 3.22 9.22 9.44
CA VAL A 170 2.32 8.39 10.25
C VAL A 170 1.88 9.18 11.47
N LEU A 171 0.57 9.25 11.68
CA LEU A 171 -0.04 9.66 12.94
C LEU A 171 -0.32 8.40 13.75
N PHE A 172 -0.01 8.39 15.05
CA PHE A 172 -0.22 7.19 15.84
C PHE A 172 -0.55 7.48 17.30
N TRP A 173 -1.19 6.52 17.95
CA TRP A 173 -1.49 6.51 19.38
C TRP A 173 -0.92 5.26 20.02
N VAL A 174 -0.19 5.43 21.11
CA VAL A 174 0.31 4.31 21.92
C VAL A 174 -0.80 3.86 22.84
N LEU A 175 -1.28 2.64 22.65
CA LEU A 175 -2.41 2.06 23.40
C LEU A 175 -1.93 1.26 24.62
N GLN A 176 -0.77 0.61 24.50
CA GLN A 176 -0.13 -0.17 25.56
C GLN A 176 1.35 0.26 25.69
N PRO A 177 1.64 1.30 26.50
CA PRO A 177 2.98 1.90 26.57
C PRO A 177 4.10 0.91 26.88
N TYR A 178 3.89 -0.03 27.80
CA TYR A 178 4.89 -1.03 28.18
C TYR A 178 5.27 -1.93 26.99
N HIS A 179 4.29 -2.56 26.35
CA HIS A 179 4.53 -3.48 25.23
C HIS A 179 5.09 -2.77 24.00
N PHE A 180 4.61 -1.55 23.73
CA PHE A 180 5.15 -0.70 22.67
C PHE A 180 6.63 -0.42 22.91
N THR A 181 7.01 0.00 24.12
CA THR A 181 8.39 0.30 24.47
C THR A 181 9.28 -0.93 24.36
N GLN A 182 8.82 -2.10 24.84
CA GLN A 182 9.55 -3.35 24.69
C GLN A 182 9.82 -3.70 23.23
N ALA A 183 8.84 -3.55 22.36
CA ALA A 183 9.01 -3.80 20.92
C ALA A 183 10.02 -2.83 20.28
N VAL A 184 9.98 -1.55 20.65
CA VAL A 184 10.96 -0.54 20.18
C VAL A 184 12.36 -0.89 20.63
N MET A 185 12.57 -1.26 21.90
CA MET A 185 13.88 -1.64 22.42
C MET A 185 14.44 -2.90 21.77
N LYS A 186 13.58 -3.90 21.53
CA LYS A 186 13.94 -5.09 20.72
C LYS A 186 14.41 -4.70 19.31
N LYS A 187 13.72 -3.77 18.66
CA LYS A 187 14.11 -3.25 17.35
C LYS A 187 15.47 -2.57 17.37
N LEU A 188 15.79 -1.88 18.46
CA LEU A 188 17.09 -1.22 18.68
C LEU A 188 18.18 -2.22 19.11
N LYS A 189 17.88 -3.51 19.23
CA LYS A 189 18.81 -4.59 19.66
C LYS A 189 19.47 -4.32 21.02
N LEU A 190 18.75 -3.67 21.95
CA LEU A 190 19.24 -3.45 23.31
C LEU A 190 19.19 -4.77 24.12
N SER A 191 20.11 -4.90 25.09
CA SER A 191 20.15 -6.10 25.93
C SER A 191 18.85 -6.30 26.71
N PRO A 192 18.43 -7.53 27.00
CA PRO A 192 17.16 -7.82 27.69
C PRO A 192 17.02 -7.09 29.05
N THR A 193 18.11 -6.98 29.82
CA THR A 193 18.12 -6.32 31.13
C THR A 193 17.91 -4.80 31.01
N LEU A 194 18.60 -4.14 30.08
CA LEU A 194 18.39 -2.72 29.79
C LEU A 194 16.98 -2.46 29.20
N SER A 195 16.46 -3.42 28.45
CA SER A 195 15.13 -3.33 27.89
C SER A 195 14.02 -3.38 28.96
N HIS A 196 14.20 -4.16 30.04
CA HIS A 196 13.21 -4.22 31.13
C HIS A 196 13.18 -2.94 31.95
N VAL A 197 14.32 -2.48 32.46
CA VAL A 197 14.38 -1.28 33.34
C VAL A 197 14.08 -0.01 32.55
N GLY A 198 14.73 0.16 31.40
CA GLY A 198 14.46 1.28 30.48
C GLY A 198 13.01 1.27 29.95
N GLY A 199 12.46 0.07 29.69
CA GLY A 199 11.09 -0.13 29.27
C GLY A 199 10.05 0.34 30.28
N MET A 200 10.25 0.06 31.57
CA MET A 200 9.37 0.56 32.64
C MET A 200 9.39 2.08 32.75
N LEU A 201 10.58 2.69 32.79
CA LEU A 201 10.71 4.14 32.89
C LEU A 201 10.10 4.86 31.68
N THR A 202 10.43 4.39 30.47
CA THR A 202 9.88 4.98 29.24
C THR A 202 8.38 4.77 29.12
N SER A 203 7.85 3.63 29.58
CA SER A 203 6.40 3.39 29.58
C SER A 203 5.65 4.30 30.54
N LEU A 204 6.23 4.62 31.71
CA LEU A 204 5.67 5.60 32.64
C LEU A 204 5.67 7.00 32.02
N LEU A 205 6.76 7.40 31.38
CA LEU A 205 6.85 8.69 30.66
C LEU A 205 5.82 8.79 29.52
N LEU A 206 5.68 7.75 28.71
CA LEU A 206 4.67 7.70 27.64
C LEU A 206 3.24 7.69 28.20
N GLY A 207 3.02 6.96 29.29
CA GLY A 207 1.72 6.92 29.96
C GLY A 207 1.32 8.28 30.51
N THR A 208 2.24 8.96 31.21
CA THR A 208 2.02 10.31 31.74
C THR A 208 1.85 11.34 30.63
N ASP A 209 2.67 11.31 29.56
CA ASP A 209 2.53 12.18 28.39
C ASP A 209 1.17 11.98 27.71
N THR A 210 0.74 10.72 27.58
CA THR A 210 -0.58 10.40 27.03
C THR A 210 -1.69 11.03 27.85
N ILE A 211 -1.64 10.94 29.19
CA ILE A 211 -2.64 11.50 30.09
C ILE A 211 -2.60 13.04 30.08
N VAL A 212 -1.43 13.63 30.29
CA VAL A 212 -1.25 15.09 30.39
C VAL A 212 -1.67 15.79 29.10
N ARG A 213 -1.28 15.24 27.94
CA ARG A 213 -1.59 15.81 26.63
C ARG A 213 -2.91 15.32 26.05
N ARG A 214 -3.68 14.52 26.79
CA ARG A 214 -4.95 13.94 26.34
C ARG A 214 -4.85 13.33 24.94
N ARG A 215 -3.86 12.45 24.75
CA ARG A 215 -3.59 11.80 23.47
C ARG A 215 -4.55 10.62 23.23
N TRP A 216 -5.83 10.90 23.19
CA TRP A 216 -6.87 9.93 22.84
C TRP A 216 -8.08 10.65 22.24
N PRO A 217 -8.85 9.97 21.40
CA PRO A 217 -10.10 10.49 20.90
C PRO A 217 -11.06 10.79 22.06
N THR A 218 -11.42 12.05 22.24
CA THR A 218 -12.39 12.45 23.26
C THR A 218 -13.80 12.12 22.80
N ARG A 219 -14.64 11.65 23.73
CA ARG A 219 -16.09 11.51 23.52
C ARG A 219 -16.69 12.90 23.25
N GLY A 220 -16.91 13.21 22.01
CA GLY A 220 -17.47 14.48 21.55
C GLY A 220 -18.11 14.33 20.18
N SER A 221 -18.43 13.09 19.79
CA SER A 221 -19.16 12.85 18.57
C SER A 221 -20.67 12.94 18.81
N ALA A 222 -21.35 13.64 17.94
CA ALA A 222 -22.78 13.45 17.72
C ALA A 222 -23.01 11.95 17.62
N GLY A 223 -23.79 11.35 18.51
CA GLY A 223 -23.98 9.91 18.74
C GLY A 223 -24.28 9.02 17.51
N LEU A 224 -23.49 9.18 16.47
CA LEU A 224 -23.58 8.39 15.24
C LEU A 224 -23.19 6.93 15.54
N PRO A 225 -24.07 5.98 15.27
CA PRO A 225 -23.80 4.57 15.53
C PRO A 225 -22.73 4.05 14.56
N VAL A 226 -21.74 3.35 15.10
CA VAL A 226 -20.72 2.65 14.32
C VAL A 226 -20.78 1.18 14.68
N SER A 227 -21.02 0.34 13.68
CA SER A 227 -20.98 -1.13 13.78
C SER A 227 -19.69 -1.66 13.17
N GLU A 228 -19.28 -2.85 13.60
CA GLU A 228 -18.14 -3.59 13.04
C GLU A 228 -18.65 -4.79 12.26
N ILE A 229 -18.12 -5.00 11.06
CA ILE A 229 -18.45 -6.11 10.18
C ILE A 229 -17.20 -6.85 9.69
N GLY A 230 -17.37 -8.10 9.24
CA GLY A 230 -16.36 -8.83 8.49
C GLY A 230 -16.25 -8.33 7.05
N VAL A 231 -15.14 -8.68 6.38
CA VAL A 231 -14.92 -8.32 4.96
C VAL A 231 -15.93 -8.99 4.04
N ASP A 232 -16.37 -10.20 4.39
CA ASP A 232 -17.40 -10.97 3.70
C ASP A 232 -18.79 -10.29 3.72
N GLN A 233 -19.03 -9.40 4.68
CA GLN A 233 -20.28 -8.66 4.86
C GLN A 233 -20.32 -7.32 4.10
N ILE A 234 -19.28 -6.97 3.33
CA ILE A 234 -19.29 -5.79 2.45
C ILE A 234 -20.33 -6.01 1.35
N GLY A 235 -21.39 -5.24 1.32
CA GLY A 235 -22.56 -5.41 0.44
C GLY A 235 -22.82 -4.23 -0.48
N ASP A 236 -24.05 -4.20 -1.04
CA ASP A 236 -24.46 -3.21 -2.04
C ASP A 236 -24.58 -1.78 -1.50
N ASP A 237 -24.74 -1.61 -0.20
CA ASP A 237 -24.72 -0.30 0.47
C ASP A 237 -23.36 0.42 0.29
N PHE A 238 -22.26 -0.33 0.20
CA PHE A 238 -20.95 0.23 -0.14
C PHE A 238 -20.88 0.73 -1.59
N GLN A 239 -21.58 0.07 -2.51
CA GLN A 239 -21.67 0.53 -3.90
C GLN A 239 -22.40 1.89 -3.97
N GLY A 240 -23.44 2.08 -3.18
CA GLY A 240 -24.15 3.36 -3.07
C GLY A 240 -23.23 4.49 -2.61
N LEU A 241 -22.52 4.29 -1.48
CA LEU A 241 -21.56 5.25 -0.95
C LEU A 241 -20.44 5.55 -1.96
N TRP A 242 -19.91 4.52 -2.65
CA TRP A 242 -18.87 4.68 -3.65
C TRP A 242 -19.32 5.55 -4.83
N MET A 243 -20.51 5.27 -5.39
CA MET A 243 -21.04 6.04 -6.50
C MET A 243 -21.35 7.49 -6.13
N GLU A 244 -21.81 7.75 -4.91
CA GLU A 244 -21.98 9.12 -4.40
C GLU A 244 -20.64 9.82 -4.27
N LYS A 245 -19.62 9.14 -3.73
CA LYS A 245 -18.28 9.71 -3.54
C LYS A 245 -17.63 10.18 -4.84
N LEU A 246 -17.78 9.42 -5.91
CA LEU A 246 -17.26 9.80 -7.23
C LEU A 246 -17.89 11.11 -7.77
N LYS A 247 -19.13 11.43 -7.37
CA LYS A 247 -19.85 12.61 -7.81
C LYS A 247 -19.56 13.86 -6.98
N GLU A 248 -18.97 13.73 -5.78
CA GLU A 248 -18.79 14.87 -4.87
C GLU A 248 -17.85 15.93 -5.43
N MET A 249 -16.68 15.52 -5.89
CA MET A 249 -15.68 16.40 -6.50
C MET A 249 -14.65 15.56 -7.27
N PRO A 250 -14.07 16.09 -8.35
CA PRO A 250 -13.05 15.37 -9.11
C PRO A 250 -11.79 15.14 -8.25
N ARG A 251 -11.60 13.91 -7.80
CA ARG A 251 -10.38 13.42 -7.14
C ARG A 251 -9.98 12.08 -7.73
N LEU A 252 -8.70 11.79 -7.73
CA LEU A 252 -8.18 10.51 -8.13
C LEU A 252 -8.35 9.52 -6.97
N LEU A 253 -9.17 8.52 -7.20
CA LEU A 253 -9.55 7.48 -6.24
C LEU A 253 -9.31 6.11 -6.87
N ALA A 254 -8.67 5.19 -6.13
CA ALA A 254 -8.74 3.78 -6.48
C ALA A 254 -10.19 3.28 -6.36
N ASP A 255 -10.54 2.25 -7.11
CA ASP A 255 -11.86 1.63 -7.06
C ASP A 255 -12.16 1.10 -5.65
N ARG A 256 -13.23 1.61 -5.05
CA ARG A 256 -13.75 1.20 -3.74
C ARG A 256 -15.12 0.54 -3.84
N SER A 257 -15.40 -0.08 -4.99
CA SER A 257 -16.54 -0.96 -5.15
C SER A 257 -16.50 -2.12 -4.14
N PRO A 258 -17.63 -2.76 -3.81
CA PRO A 258 -17.62 -3.93 -2.93
C PRO A 258 -16.66 -5.03 -3.35
N ALA A 259 -16.51 -5.27 -4.64
CA ALA A 259 -15.59 -6.27 -5.17
C ALA A 259 -14.12 -5.89 -4.90
N ALA A 260 -13.75 -4.62 -5.16
CA ALA A 260 -12.40 -4.13 -4.90
C ALA A 260 -12.06 -4.12 -3.41
N LEU A 261 -13.00 -3.70 -2.55
CA LEU A 261 -12.80 -3.70 -1.10
C LEU A 261 -12.62 -5.13 -0.55
N ARG A 262 -13.47 -6.08 -0.95
CA ARG A 262 -13.31 -7.49 -0.55
C ARG A 262 -11.95 -8.02 -0.99
N TRP A 263 -11.58 -7.83 -2.24
CA TRP A 263 -10.30 -8.29 -2.78
C TRP A 263 -9.08 -7.71 -2.02
N HIS A 264 -9.10 -6.41 -1.69
CA HIS A 264 -8.03 -5.77 -0.93
C HIS A 264 -7.90 -6.30 0.50
N PHE A 265 -9.04 -6.55 1.17
CA PHE A 265 -9.08 -6.87 2.60
C PHE A 265 -9.31 -8.34 2.92
N GLU A 266 -9.51 -9.18 1.91
CA GLU A 266 -9.48 -10.66 2.06
C GLU A 266 -8.01 -11.12 2.18
N ILE A 267 -7.41 -10.83 3.32
CA ILE A 267 -6.01 -11.18 3.60
C ILE A 267 -5.90 -12.62 4.12
N PRO A 268 -4.76 -13.32 3.87
CA PRO A 268 -4.50 -14.62 4.47
C PRO A 268 -4.58 -14.55 6.00
N THR A 269 -5.16 -15.57 6.63
CA THR A 269 -5.41 -15.59 8.09
C THR A 269 -4.15 -15.56 8.95
N ASP A 270 -3.03 -16.00 8.42
CA ASP A 270 -1.70 -15.96 9.06
C ASP A 270 -1.01 -14.57 8.96
N ALA A 271 -1.45 -13.72 8.03
CA ALA A 271 -0.91 -12.37 7.85
C ALA A 271 -1.50 -11.35 8.83
N GLY A 272 -2.70 -11.62 9.37
CA GLY A 272 -3.38 -10.71 10.29
C GLY A 272 -4.90 -10.79 10.19
N THR A 273 -5.57 -9.71 10.60
CA THR A 273 -7.04 -9.62 10.51
C THR A 273 -7.47 -8.30 9.89
N ALA A 274 -8.51 -8.35 9.06
CA ALA A 274 -9.19 -7.19 8.53
C ALA A 274 -10.60 -7.07 9.14
N ARG A 275 -11.00 -5.85 9.49
CA ARG A 275 -12.35 -5.50 9.95
C ARG A 275 -12.78 -4.18 9.34
N VAL A 276 -14.08 -4.04 9.12
CA VAL A 276 -14.66 -2.81 8.57
C VAL A 276 -15.61 -2.20 9.58
N LEU A 277 -15.36 -0.94 9.92
CA LEU A 277 -16.20 -0.13 10.78
C LEU A 277 -17.13 0.68 9.90
N CYS A 278 -18.43 0.59 10.14
CA CYS A 278 -19.48 1.20 9.32
C CYS A 278 -20.25 2.22 10.15
N CYS A 279 -20.26 3.47 9.74
CA CYS A 279 -21.14 4.52 10.29
C CYS A 279 -22.43 4.55 9.45
N ARG A 280 -23.57 4.34 10.11
CA ARG A 280 -24.89 4.34 9.45
C ARG A 280 -25.84 5.31 10.14
N ASP A 281 -26.75 5.88 9.35
CA ASP A 281 -27.91 6.62 9.86
C ASP A 281 -29.15 6.14 9.09
N ASN A 282 -30.21 5.79 9.84
CA ASN A 282 -31.48 5.27 9.27
C ASN A 282 -31.30 4.12 8.24
N GLY A 283 -30.26 3.33 8.38
CA GLY A 283 -29.92 2.21 7.46
C GLY A 283 -28.92 2.58 6.37
N ASP A 284 -28.78 3.84 6.02
CA ASP A 284 -27.85 4.32 4.99
C ASP A 284 -26.39 4.31 5.48
N LEU A 285 -25.48 3.80 4.66
CA LEU A 285 -24.05 3.83 4.94
C LEU A 285 -23.48 5.24 4.65
N LEU A 286 -23.12 5.96 5.70
CA LEU A 286 -22.54 7.31 5.59
C LEU A 286 -21.02 7.31 5.42
N GLY A 287 -20.36 6.24 5.84
CA GLY A 287 -18.92 6.08 5.71
C GLY A 287 -18.43 4.79 6.34
N TYR A 288 -17.20 4.40 5.98
CA TYR A 288 -16.53 3.25 6.57
C TYR A 288 -15.05 3.55 6.87
N ALA A 289 -14.47 2.72 7.76
CA ALA A 289 -13.03 2.63 7.96
C ALA A 289 -12.62 1.16 7.97
N ALA A 290 -11.66 0.78 7.11
CA ALA A 290 -11.06 -0.54 7.11
C ALA A 290 -9.84 -0.56 8.03
N ILE A 291 -9.78 -1.55 8.93
CA ILE A 291 -8.71 -1.73 9.90
C ILE A 291 -7.99 -3.03 9.61
N LEU A 292 -6.66 -2.95 9.44
CA LEU A 292 -5.77 -4.10 9.41
C LEU A 292 -5.06 -4.22 10.74
N SER A 293 -5.01 -5.43 11.29
CA SER A 293 -4.30 -5.71 12.55
C SER A 293 -3.33 -6.87 12.34
N ASP A 294 -2.07 -6.65 12.69
CA ASP A 294 -0.98 -7.62 12.54
C ASP A 294 -0.06 -7.67 13.77
N GLN A 295 0.83 -8.65 13.78
CA GLN A 295 1.89 -8.75 14.78
C GLN A 295 3.24 -8.93 14.06
N ASP A 296 4.15 -7.99 14.28
CA ASP A 296 5.53 -8.11 13.81
C ASP A 296 6.24 -9.27 14.52
N GLN A 297 6.61 -10.29 13.78
CA GLN A 297 7.21 -11.53 14.31
C GLN A 297 8.57 -11.31 14.98
N THR A 298 9.30 -10.28 14.58
CA THR A 298 10.64 -9.98 15.11
C THR A 298 10.58 -9.28 16.46
N THR A 299 9.72 -8.27 16.56
CA THR A 299 9.63 -7.42 17.76
C THR A 299 8.49 -7.81 18.70
N GLY A 300 7.50 -8.53 18.18
CA GLY A 300 6.24 -8.84 18.88
C GLY A 300 5.29 -7.64 18.95
N LEU A 301 5.54 -6.56 18.18
CA LEU A 301 4.68 -5.39 18.15
C LEU A 301 3.34 -5.74 17.50
N ARG A 302 2.25 -5.60 18.26
CA ARG A 302 0.88 -5.70 17.72
C ARG A 302 0.42 -4.33 17.25
N ARG A 303 0.05 -4.23 15.98
CA ARG A 303 -0.40 -2.99 15.36
C ARG A 303 -1.83 -3.12 14.87
N SER A 304 -2.58 -2.03 14.97
CA SER A 304 -3.75 -1.80 14.13
C SER A 304 -3.48 -0.58 13.27
N MET A 305 -3.80 -0.68 12.00
CA MET A 305 -3.65 0.41 11.03
C MET A 305 -5.00 0.71 10.40
N VAL A 306 -5.38 1.99 10.34
CA VAL A 306 -6.47 2.42 9.46
C VAL A 306 -5.93 2.32 8.04
N ALA A 307 -6.38 1.33 7.29
CA ALA A 307 -5.89 1.01 5.96
C ALA A 307 -6.62 1.76 4.86
N ASP A 308 -7.92 2.03 5.08
CA ASP A 308 -8.74 2.87 4.21
C ASP A 308 -9.86 3.53 5.02
N MET A 309 -10.38 4.64 4.50
CA MET A 309 -11.55 5.32 5.04
C MET A 309 -12.21 6.10 3.92
N LEU A 310 -13.52 5.92 3.76
CA LEU A 310 -14.33 6.70 2.84
C LEU A 310 -15.56 7.23 3.56
N VAL A 311 -15.79 8.53 3.44
CA VAL A 311 -16.87 9.22 4.16
C VAL A 311 -17.59 10.15 3.21
N LYS A 312 -18.91 10.14 3.26
CA LYS A 312 -19.77 11.04 2.50
C LYS A 312 -19.42 12.49 2.80
N GLN A 313 -19.12 13.28 1.76
CA GLN A 313 -18.77 14.70 1.81
C GLN A 313 -17.58 15.04 2.76
N ASP A 314 -16.73 14.05 3.08
CA ASP A 314 -15.67 14.19 4.08
C ASP A 314 -16.16 14.76 5.42
N ASP A 315 -17.40 14.44 5.83
CA ASP A 315 -18.06 14.98 7.02
C ASP A 315 -17.21 14.76 8.29
N PRO A 316 -16.80 15.82 9.00
CA PRO A 316 -15.94 15.70 10.18
C PRO A 316 -16.60 14.96 11.35
N ALA A 317 -17.94 14.90 11.45
CA ALA A 317 -18.62 14.17 12.51
C ALA A 317 -18.54 12.66 12.26
N ILE A 318 -18.75 12.23 11.01
CA ILE A 318 -18.62 10.83 10.61
C ILE A 318 -17.15 10.38 10.72
N LEU A 319 -16.19 11.20 10.24
CA LEU A 319 -14.76 10.94 10.38
C LEU A 319 -14.37 10.73 11.85
N ARG A 320 -14.84 11.59 12.75
CA ARG A 320 -14.61 11.44 14.20
C ARG A 320 -15.19 10.15 14.75
N ALA A 321 -16.44 9.83 14.41
CA ALA A 321 -17.09 8.61 14.88
C ALA A 321 -16.32 7.35 14.47
N LEU A 322 -15.90 7.26 13.21
CA LEU A 322 -15.11 6.14 12.68
C LEU A 322 -13.72 6.05 13.33
N LEU A 323 -13.02 7.17 13.53
CA LEU A 323 -11.70 7.17 14.17
C LEU A 323 -11.77 6.81 15.66
N ILE A 324 -12.82 7.23 16.38
CA ILE A 324 -13.09 6.79 17.76
C ILE A 324 -13.35 5.29 17.80
N ALA A 325 -14.16 4.78 16.87
CA ALA A 325 -14.43 3.36 16.77
C ALA A 325 -13.16 2.56 16.44
N ALA A 326 -12.30 3.04 15.53
CA ALA A 326 -11.00 2.44 15.22
C ALA A 326 -10.08 2.38 16.46
N TYR A 327 -10.02 3.46 17.23
CA TYR A 327 -9.25 3.50 18.47
C TYR A 327 -9.78 2.48 19.50
N ASN A 328 -11.10 2.39 19.70
CA ASN A 328 -11.72 1.44 20.61
C ASN A 328 -11.54 0.00 20.12
N HIS A 329 -11.67 -0.25 18.82
CA HIS A 329 -11.37 -1.55 18.22
C HIS A 329 -9.93 -1.98 18.51
N ALA A 330 -8.93 -1.13 18.21
CA ALA A 330 -7.52 -1.42 18.43
C ALA A 330 -7.21 -1.73 19.91
N LYS A 331 -7.84 -1.01 20.85
CA LYS A 331 -7.75 -1.33 22.29
C LYS A 331 -8.34 -2.69 22.62
N ARG A 332 -9.52 -3.00 22.09
CA ARG A 332 -10.24 -4.25 22.37
C ARG A 332 -9.47 -5.48 21.86
N VAL A 333 -8.87 -5.40 20.66
CA VAL A 333 -8.05 -6.49 20.12
C VAL A 333 -6.64 -6.55 20.71
N GLY A 334 -6.32 -5.66 21.65
CA GLY A 334 -5.06 -5.64 22.38
C GLY A 334 -3.87 -5.17 21.55
N SER A 335 -4.08 -4.29 20.58
CA SER A 335 -2.98 -3.67 19.84
C SER A 335 -2.16 -2.76 20.74
N HIS A 336 -0.85 -2.71 20.51
CA HIS A 336 0.07 -1.84 21.24
C HIS A 336 0.03 -0.42 20.70
N VAL A 337 -0.32 -0.27 19.41
CA VAL A 337 -0.36 1.00 18.69
C VAL A 337 -1.49 1.01 17.66
N LEU A 338 -2.16 2.17 17.49
CA LEU A 338 -3.01 2.47 16.34
C LEU A 338 -2.28 3.45 15.44
N GLU A 339 -2.21 3.15 14.15
CA GLU A 339 -1.52 3.96 13.13
C GLU A 339 -2.48 4.46 12.06
N VAL A 340 -2.26 5.70 11.61
CA VAL A 340 -2.93 6.34 10.46
C VAL A 340 -1.82 6.86 9.55
N LEU A 341 -1.55 6.15 8.46
CA LEU A 341 -0.54 6.47 7.46
C LEU A 341 -1.20 7.10 6.23
N GLY A 342 -0.60 8.16 5.71
CA GLY A 342 -1.15 8.84 4.54
C GLY A 342 -2.44 9.59 4.87
N PHE A 343 -3.45 9.42 4.09
CA PHE A 343 -4.77 10.06 4.15
C PHE A 343 -4.82 11.52 3.70
N PRO A 344 -5.95 11.94 3.12
CA PRO A 344 -6.23 13.32 2.77
C PRO A 344 -6.23 14.25 3.99
N TYR A 345 -6.06 15.54 3.72
CA TYR A 345 -5.98 16.57 4.74
C TYR A 345 -7.17 16.58 5.70
N SER A 346 -8.39 16.39 5.23
CA SER A 346 -9.62 16.34 6.06
C SER A 346 -9.52 15.33 7.19
N ILE A 347 -9.09 14.11 6.90
CA ILE A 347 -8.92 13.03 7.89
C ILE A 347 -7.77 13.34 8.83
N ARG A 348 -6.64 13.79 8.31
CA ARG A 348 -5.46 14.14 9.12
C ARG A 348 -5.74 15.31 10.08
N GLN A 349 -6.57 16.27 9.66
CA GLN A 349 -6.98 17.39 10.50
C GLN A 349 -7.76 16.89 11.74
N VAL A 350 -8.68 15.95 11.56
CA VAL A 350 -9.41 15.33 12.70
C VAL A 350 -8.44 14.60 13.63
N CYS A 351 -7.54 13.77 13.09
CA CYS A 351 -6.53 13.07 13.89
C CYS A 351 -5.62 14.02 14.69
N SER A 352 -5.28 15.17 14.11
CA SER A 352 -4.39 16.15 14.74
C SER A 352 -5.03 16.83 15.97
N GLN A 353 -6.37 16.92 16.02
CA GLN A 353 -7.11 17.45 17.17
C GLN A 353 -6.91 16.62 18.44
N TRP A 354 -6.50 15.37 18.32
CA TRP A 354 -6.30 14.43 19.46
C TRP A 354 -4.84 14.25 19.84
N ASN A 355 -3.99 15.22 19.50
CA ASN A 355 -2.58 15.23 19.87
C ASN A 355 -1.83 13.91 19.55
N SER A 356 -2.12 13.29 18.40
CA SER A 356 -1.44 12.08 17.95
C SER A 356 0.08 12.28 17.94
N TYR A 357 0.83 11.21 18.22
CA TYR A 357 2.26 11.19 17.91
C TYR A 357 2.48 11.21 16.40
N ARG A 358 3.65 11.68 15.97
CA ARG A 358 4.01 11.76 14.54
C ARG A 358 5.38 11.13 14.33
N ARG A 359 5.51 10.36 13.27
CA ARG A 359 6.80 9.89 12.78
C ARG A 359 6.81 9.90 11.25
N LYS A 360 7.96 10.20 10.65
CA LYS A 360 8.14 9.96 9.23
C LYS A 360 8.23 8.45 8.99
N TYR A 361 7.62 8.00 7.93
CA TYR A 361 7.75 6.62 7.48
C TYR A 361 8.85 6.56 6.41
N PRO A 362 10.07 6.12 6.73
CA PRO A 362 11.21 6.25 5.81
C PRO A 362 11.14 5.33 4.60
N ALA A 363 10.21 4.37 4.59
CA ALA A 363 10.27 3.23 3.70
C ALA A 363 9.16 3.14 2.65
N CYS A 364 8.26 4.12 2.51
CA CYS A 364 7.17 4.03 1.55
C CYS A 364 6.90 5.35 0.82
N PRO A 365 7.88 5.87 0.06
CA PRO A 365 7.56 6.96 -0.86
C PRO A 365 6.56 6.46 -1.90
N PHE A 366 5.54 7.25 -2.13
CA PHE A 366 4.56 7.02 -3.16
C PHE A 366 4.93 7.85 -4.40
N TYR A 367 5.17 7.17 -5.52
CA TYR A 367 5.43 7.80 -6.82
C TYR A 367 4.33 7.47 -7.79
N TYR A 368 4.00 8.41 -8.65
CA TYR A 368 3.04 8.22 -9.74
C TYR A 368 3.59 8.74 -11.07
N LYS A 369 3.05 8.22 -12.16
CA LYS A 369 3.24 8.73 -13.51
C LYS A 369 1.96 8.50 -14.30
N ALA A 370 1.34 9.58 -14.78
CA ALA A 370 0.25 9.47 -15.75
C ALA A 370 0.84 9.41 -17.17
N ALA A 371 0.24 8.57 -18.02
CA ALA A 371 0.66 8.43 -19.41
C ALA A 371 0.27 9.65 -20.26
N ASP A 372 -0.92 10.22 -20.00
CA ASP A 372 -1.43 11.45 -20.62
C ASP A 372 -0.81 12.68 -19.92
N PRO A 373 -0.11 13.58 -20.66
CA PRO A 373 0.47 14.79 -20.09
C PRO A 373 -0.55 15.73 -19.43
N THR A 374 -1.80 15.75 -19.90
CA THR A 374 -2.86 16.57 -19.32
C THR A 374 -3.27 16.05 -17.96
N LEU A 375 -3.48 14.71 -17.84
CA LEU A 375 -3.72 14.07 -16.55
C LEU A 375 -2.52 14.23 -15.61
N HIS A 376 -1.30 14.10 -16.13
CA HIS A 376 -0.09 14.29 -15.33
C HIS A 376 -0.03 15.68 -14.70
N LYS A 377 -0.35 16.73 -15.50
CA LYS A 377 -0.45 18.10 -15.00
C LYS A 377 -1.56 18.25 -13.95
N THR A 378 -2.73 17.64 -14.17
CA THR A 378 -3.84 17.65 -13.20
C THR A 378 -3.41 17.00 -11.88
N PHE A 379 -2.75 15.85 -11.95
CA PHE A 379 -2.31 15.08 -10.77
C PHE A 379 -1.08 15.67 -10.09
N SER A 380 -0.46 16.73 -10.61
CA SER A 380 0.56 17.48 -9.88
C SER A 380 0.00 18.37 -8.76
N ASP A 381 -1.33 18.58 -8.71
CA ASP A 381 -2.02 19.24 -7.60
C ASP A 381 -2.41 18.21 -6.53
N GLY A 382 -1.92 18.39 -5.31
CA GLY A 382 -2.25 17.48 -4.19
C GLY A 382 -3.73 17.39 -3.84
N ARG A 383 -4.54 18.41 -4.22
CA ARG A 383 -6.00 18.41 -4.03
C ARG A 383 -6.72 17.45 -4.97
N ALA A 384 -6.09 17.09 -6.08
CA ALA A 384 -6.62 16.08 -7.00
C ALA A 384 -6.56 14.65 -6.45
N TRP A 385 -5.92 14.42 -5.29
CA TRP A 385 -5.70 13.09 -4.73
C TRP A 385 -6.57 12.81 -3.51
N TYR A 386 -7.00 11.57 -3.43
CA TYR A 386 -7.54 10.95 -2.21
C TYR A 386 -6.75 9.68 -1.93
N ALA A 387 -5.46 9.83 -1.66
CA ALA A 387 -4.59 8.68 -1.43
C ALA A 387 -4.60 8.23 0.03
N THR A 388 -4.74 6.92 0.23
CA THR A 388 -4.69 6.22 1.51
C THR A 388 -3.75 5.00 1.38
N PRO A 389 -3.49 4.20 2.40
CA PRO A 389 -2.75 2.95 2.25
C PRO A 389 -3.41 1.93 1.30
N PHE A 390 -4.70 2.07 1.05
CA PHE A 390 -5.45 1.27 0.08
C PHE A 390 -4.97 1.48 -1.36
N ASP A 391 -4.48 2.68 -1.67
CA ASP A 391 -4.05 3.04 -3.01
C ASP A 391 -2.67 2.45 -3.31
N GLY A 392 -2.59 1.47 -4.21
CA GLY A 392 -1.37 0.76 -4.57
C GLY A 392 -1.25 -0.62 -3.94
N ASP A 393 -0.02 -1.02 -3.58
CA ASP A 393 0.27 -2.37 -3.07
C ASP A 393 0.39 -2.46 -1.54
N THR A 394 0.28 -1.36 -0.80
CA THR A 394 0.52 -1.34 0.66
C THR A 394 -0.37 -2.29 1.43
N THR A 395 -1.66 -2.39 1.08
CA THR A 395 -2.63 -3.31 1.70
C THR A 395 -2.62 -4.70 1.06
N LEU A 396 -2.04 -4.85 -0.12
CA LEU A 396 -1.99 -6.11 -0.86
C LEU A 396 -0.77 -6.97 -0.45
N MET A 397 0.19 -6.38 0.24
CA MET A 397 1.42 -7.03 0.71
C MET A 397 1.30 -7.54 2.17
N PHE A 398 0.11 -7.52 2.75
CA PHE A 398 -0.21 -8.15 4.04
C PHE A 398 -0.37 -9.64 3.93
#